data_8e617e3fcc075b254f6452d3c27ecb7d
#
_entry.id   8e617e3fcc075b254f6452d3c27ecb7d
#
_cell.length_a   1.000
_cell.length_b   1.000
_cell.length_c   1.000
_cell.angle_alpha   90.00
_cell.angle_beta   90.00
_cell.angle_gamma   90.00
#
_symmetry.space_group_name_H-M   'P 1'
#
loop_
_entity.id
_entity.type
_entity.pdbx_description
1 polymer ?
#
loop_
_entity_poly.entity_id
_entity_poly.type
_entity_poly.pdbx_seq_one_letter_code
_entity_poly.pdbx_strand_id
1 'polypeptide(L)'
;MPAVLGAGSGIPLTLIPHTPTEVISMTDPIRMIRLREELRERLRCHLPGPGIHPTAIEGLNLVLREESGKAEKCFERPLVGLVVQGTKHSFMGGRDYTYGDGQSVVVAVDMPIISYVTDLSPDRPFLFIYLYLNKAMIASLVAEMRSDLPPMPKGANAVSVAGTDADILEMFNRLLGLLDKPGQISVRAPMMLRELHYLLLLSSHGPLLRQLNTSGTQNGQVARAIDWIRDNFRAPLRVEALARQVNMSTANRHFKQITGLSPLQYQKQLRLYEAQRLMLVEDARVSSAALSVGYESVSQFNREYKRIFGEPPLRDMKRRRIPAG
;
A
#
# COMPACT_ATOMS: atom_id res chain seq x y z
N MET A 1 -13.86 -7.26 85.49
CA MET A 1 -14.97 -7.84 84.69
C MET A 1 -14.74 -7.48 83.24
N PRO A 2 -14.54 -8.45 82.31
CA PRO A 2 -14.06 -8.19 80.97
C PRO A 2 -15.21 -8.13 79.94
N ALA A 3 -15.04 -7.30 78.96
CA ALA A 3 -15.88 -7.25 77.78
C ALA A 3 -15.25 -8.11 76.65
N VAL A 4 -16.08 -8.94 76.07
CA VAL A 4 -15.75 -9.81 74.97
C VAL A 4 -15.85 -9.04 73.66
N LEU A 5 -14.82 -9.07 72.86
CA LEU A 5 -14.82 -8.59 71.48
C LEU A 5 -14.87 -9.74 70.49
N GLY A 6 -15.90 -9.70 69.65
CA GLY A 6 -16.11 -10.70 68.60
C GLY A 6 -15.14 -10.57 67.44
N ALA A 7 -14.66 -11.74 66.96
CA ALA A 7 -13.83 -11.91 65.80
C ALA A 7 -14.66 -11.81 64.51
N GLY A 8 -14.33 -10.84 63.66
CA GLY A 8 -14.83 -10.73 62.31
C GLY A 8 -13.99 -11.64 61.36
N SER A 9 -14.59 -12.63 60.81
CA SER A 9 -14.00 -13.53 59.79
C SER A 9 -13.95 -12.84 58.46
N GLY A 10 -12.78 -12.32 58.08
CA GLY A 10 -12.51 -11.86 56.72
C GLY A 10 -12.31 -13.06 55.77
N ILE A 11 -13.16 -13.14 54.79
CA ILE A 11 -13.01 -14.11 53.67
C ILE A 11 -11.86 -13.57 52.77
N PRO A 12 -10.82 -14.34 52.49
CA PRO A 12 -9.82 -13.92 51.55
C PRO A 12 -10.39 -13.93 50.14
N LEU A 13 -10.39 -12.78 49.47
CA LEU A 13 -10.60 -12.65 48.02
C LEU A 13 -9.46 -13.36 47.28
N THR A 14 -9.73 -14.60 46.86
CA THR A 14 -8.86 -15.33 45.96
C THR A 14 -8.83 -14.61 44.60
N LEU A 15 -7.72 -14.01 44.26
CA LEU A 15 -7.43 -13.51 42.90
C LEU A 15 -7.47 -14.69 41.95
N ILE A 16 -8.51 -14.76 41.11
CA ILE A 16 -8.57 -15.69 39.98
C ILE A 16 -7.53 -15.18 38.96
N PRO A 17 -6.53 -15.98 38.59
CA PRO A 17 -5.60 -15.60 37.54
C PRO A 17 -6.38 -15.50 36.23
N HIS A 18 -6.50 -14.30 35.68
CA HIS A 18 -6.92 -14.12 34.30
C HIS A 18 -5.83 -14.69 33.40
N THR A 19 -5.98 -15.94 33.01
CA THR A 19 -5.31 -16.46 31.82
C THR A 19 -5.76 -15.60 30.64
N PRO A 20 -4.85 -15.02 29.83
CA PRO A 20 -5.25 -14.39 28.60
C PRO A 20 -5.87 -15.50 27.73
N THR A 21 -7.17 -15.46 27.58
CA THR A 21 -7.87 -16.25 26.58
C THR A 21 -7.29 -15.82 25.25
N GLU A 22 -6.49 -16.68 24.64
CA GLU A 22 -6.18 -16.60 23.22
C GLU A 22 -7.52 -16.60 22.49
N VAL A 23 -7.96 -15.41 22.09
CA VAL A 23 -9.01 -15.24 21.11
C VAL A 23 -8.38 -15.67 19.78
N ILE A 24 -8.30 -16.98 19.56
CA ILE A 24 -8.17 -17.56 18.23
C ILE A 24 -9.45 -17.11 17.54
N SER A 25 -9.35 -16.06 16.76
CA SER A 25 -10.37 -15.68 15.79
C SER A 25 -10.48 -16.84 14.81
N MET A 26 -11.31 -17.83 15.12
CA MET A 26 -11.76 -18.82 14.15
C MET A 26 -12.59 -18.06 13.13
N THR A 27 -11.93 -17.62 12.05
CA THR A 27 -12.59 -16.99 10.92
C THR A 27 -13.55 -18.03 10.37
N ASP A 28 -14.85 -17.80 10.51
CA ASP A 28 -15.88 -18.68 9.98
C ASP A 28 -15.69 -18.80 8.45
N PRO A 29 -15.33 -19.97 7.92
CA PRO A 29 -15.07 -20.15 6.50
C PRO A 29 -16.28 -19.78 5.63
N ILE A 30 -17.48 -19.99 6.14
CA ILE A 30 -18.74 -19.69 5.44
C ILE A 30 -18.91 -18.17 5.33
N ARG A 31 -18.64 -17.43 6.43
CA ARG A 31 -18.66 -15.96 6.43
C ARG A 31 -17.66 -15.40 5.40
N MET A 32 -16.44 -15.96 5.36
CA MET A 32 -15.40 -15.55 4.41
C MET A 32 -15.81 -15.76 2.95
N ILE A 33 -16.37 -16.91 2.63
CA ILE A 33 -16.85 -17.22 1.27
C ILE A 33 -17.94 -16.21 0.88
N ARG A 34 -18.94 -16.00 1.73
CA ARG A 34 -20.04 -15.05 1.49
C ARG A 34 -19.53 -13.63 1.28
N LEU A 35 -18.63 -13.14 2.14
CA LEU A 35 -18.07 -11.78 2.02
C LEU A 35 -17.30 -11.57 0.71
N ARG A 36 -16.56 -12.58 0.25
CA ARG A 36 -15.85 -12.54 -1.04
C ARG A 36 -16.81 -12.52 -2.23
N GLU A 37 -17.88 -13.33 -2.17
CA GLU A 37 -18.93 -13.38 -3.20
C GLU A 37 -19.62 -12.02 -3.32
N GLU A 38 -20.09 -11.46 -2.20
CA GLU A 38 -20.69 -10.13 -2.13
C GLU A 38 -19.75 -9.05 -2.68
N LEU A 39 -18.47 -9.11 -2.32
CA LEU A 39 -17.45 -8.15 -2.80
C LEU A 39 -17.27 -8.25 -4.31
N ARG A 40 -17.22 -9.47 -4.85
CA ARG A 40 -17.09 -9.73 -6.29
C ARG A 40 -18.26 -9.16 -7.07
N GLU A 41 -19.48 -9.43 -6.60
CA GLU A 41 -20.71 -8.94 -7.26
C GLU A 41 -20.77 -7.42 -7.23
N ARG A 42 -20.58 -6.79 -6.06
CA ARG A 42 -20.57 -5.33 -5.92
C ARG A 42 -19.49 -4.68 -6.79
N LEU A 43 -18.28 -5.25 -6.80
CA LEU A 43 -17.18 -4.74 -7.60
C LEU A 43 -17.55 -4.74 -9.09
N ARG A 44 -18.17 -5.81 -9.60
CA ARG A 44 -18.64 -5.90 -10.98
C ARG A 44 -19.68 -4.84 -11.33
N CYS A 45 -20.60 -4.54 -10.42
CA CYS A 45 -21.62 -3.52 -10.64
C CYS A 45 -21.05 -2.10 -10.82
N HIS A 46 -19.86 -1.83 -10.25
CA HIS A 46 -19.22 -0.51 -10.34
C HIS A 46 -18.14 -0.41 -11.43
N LEU A 47 -17.92 -1.48 -12.20
CA LEU A 47 -16.90 -1.53 -13.25
C LEU A 47 -17.55 -1.37 -14.63
N PRO A 48 -17.30 -0.26 -15.35
CA PRO A 48 -17.88 -0.04 -16.68
C PRO A 48 -17.21 -0.88 -17.78
N GLY A 49 -16.06 -1.49 -17.49
CA GLY A 49 -15.28 -2.31 -18.44
C GLY A 49 -13.84 -2.50 -18.00
N PRO A 50 -12.98 -3.11 -18.83
CA PRO A 50 -11.57 -3.28 -18.54
C PRO A 50 -10.87 -1.95 -18.28
N GLY A 51 -10.01 -1.91 -17.27
CA GLY A 51 -9.29 -0.69 -16.91
C GLY A 51 -9.04 -0.55 -15.42
N ILE A 52 -8.52 0.63 -15.05
CA ILE A 52 -8.43 1.12 -13.68
C ILE A 52 -9.44 2.25 -13.54
N HIS A 53 -10.35 2.14 -12.60
CA HIS A 53 -11.46 3.06 -12.40
C HIS A 53 -11.37 3.72 -11.02
N PRO A 54 -10.95 5.00 -10.95
CA PRO A 54 -11.06 5.78 -9.73
C PRO A 54 -12.52 5.92 -9.31
N THR A 55 -12.79 5.88 -8.00
CA THR A 55 -14.13 6.06 -7.46
C THR A 55 -14.33 7.47 -6.87
N ALA A 56 -15.55 7.78 -6.46
CA ALA A 56 -15.86 9.01 -5.72
C ALA A 56 -15.28 9.01 -4.29
N ILE A 57 -14.81 7.87 -3.78
CA ILE A 57 -14.09 7.79 -2.50
C ILE A 57 -12.60 7.99 -2.79
N GLU A 58 -12.03 9.04 -2.22
CA GLU A 58 -10.64 9.41 -2.46
C GLU A 58 -9.67 8.24 -2.18
N GLY A 59 -8.83 7.97 -3.16
CA GLY A 59 -7.82 6.90 -3.07
C GLY A 59 -8.32 5.50 -3.37
N LEU A 60 -9.63 5.25 -3.42
CA LEU A 60 -10.22 3.94 -3.73
C LEU A 60 -10.34 3.76 -5.24
N ASN A 61 -9.78 2.67 -5.74
CA ASN A 61 -9.74 2.34 -7.17
C ASN A 61 -10.16 0.90 -7.41
N LEU A 62 -10.89 0.68 -8.50
CA LEU A 62 -11.37 -0.62 -8.94
C LEU A 62 -10.65 -1.01 -10.23
N VAL A 63 -10.32 -2.29 -10.38
CA VAL A 63 -9.56 -2.78 -11.54
C VAL A 63 -10.23 -4.00 -12.11
N LEU A 64 -10.41 -4.00 -13.43
CA LEU A 64 -10.83 -5.15 -14.22
C LEU A 64 -9.83 -5.39 -15.35
N ARG A 65 -9.42 -6.66 -15.55
CA ARG A 65 -8.64 -7.11 -16.69
C ARG A 65 -9.26 -8.40 -17.23
N GLU A 66 -9.46 -8.49 -18.53
CA GLU A 66 -10.05 -9.64 -19.20
C GLU A 66 -8.99 -10.45 -19.96
N GLU A 67 -7.84 -9.85 -20.20
CA GLU A 67 -6.72 -10.45 -20.90
C GLU A 67 -5.41 -10.33 -20.11
N SER A 68 -4.56 -11.35 -20.23
CA SER A 68 -3.19 -11.31 -19.74
C SER A 68 -2.37 -10.34 -20.59
N GLY A 69 -2.11 -9.17 -20.04
CA GLY A 69 -1.31 -8.14 -20.69
C GLY A 69 0.19 -8.35 -20.55
N LYS A 70 0.97 -7.52 -21.23
CA LYS A 70 2.40 -7.37 -20.95
C LYS A 70 2.60 -6.85 -19.53
N ALA A 71 3.74 -7.23 -18.92
CA ALA A 71 4.10 -6.71 -17.60
C ALA A 71 4.08 -5.18 -17.58
N GLU A 72 3.25 -4.62 -16.69
CA GLU A 72 3.10 -3.19 -16.50
C GLU A 72 4.18 -2.71 -15.52
N LYS A 73 4.76 -1.55 -15.83
CA LYS A 73 5.72 -0.87 -14.96
C LYS A 73 5.08 0.41 -14.45
N CYS A 74 5.01 0.55 -13.15
CA CYS A 74 4.48 1.74 -12.50
C CYS A 74 5.32 2.14 -11.29
N PHE A 75 5.13 3.35 -10.81
CA PHE A 75 5.67 3.82 -9.54
C PHE A 75 4.49 4.03 -8.61
N GLU A 76 4.33 3.11 -7.68
CA GLU A 76 3.17 3.08 -6.80
C GLU A 76 3.40 3.86 -5.52
N ARG A 77 2.35 4.53 -5.08
CA ARG A 77 2.24 5.11 -3.75
C ARG A 77 1.89 4.01 -2.74
N PRO A 78 2.06 4.24 -1.43
CA PRO A 78 1.59 3.32 -0.41
C PRO A 78 0.12 2.95 -0.62
N LEU A 79 -0.17 1.65 -0.66
CA LEU A 79 -1.51 1.13 -0.88
C LEU A 79 -1.75 -0.18 -0.13
N VAL A 80 -3.02 -0.47 0.10
CA VAL A 80 -3.54 -1.82 0.33
C VAL A 80 -4.32 -2.25 -0.89
N GLY A 81 -4.05 -3.44 -1.39
CA GLY A 81 -4.78 -4.02 -2.52
C GLY A 81 -5.29 -5.41 -2.17
N LEU A 82 -6.47 -5.75 -2.65
CA LEU A 82 -7.13 -7.04 -2.47
C LEU A 82 -7.42 -7.66 -3.84
N VAL A 83 -6.91 -8.88 -4.07
CA VAL A 83 -7.31 -9.67 -5.22
C VAL A 83 -8.65 -10.34 -4.91
N VAL A 84 -9.68 -9.92 -5.64
CA VAL A 84 -11.03 -10.47 -5.52
C VAL A 84 -11.18 -11.70 -6.40
N GLN A 85 -10.53 -11.70 -7.56
CA GLN A 85 -10.54 -12.81 -8.52
C GLN A 85 -9.28 -12.80 -9.41
N GLY A 86 -8.69 -13.98 -9.62
CA GLY A 86 -7.51 -14.18 -10.47
C GLY A 86 -6.19 -14.13 -9.68
N THR A 87 -5.08 -14.05 -10.38
CA THR A 87 -3.73 -14.08 -9.78
C THR A 87 -2.89 -12.90 -10.28
N LYS A 88 -2.22 -12.22 -9.37
CA LYS A 88 -1.28 -11.13 -9.69
C LYS A 88 0.14 -11.51 -9.31
N HIS A 89 1.05 -11.27 -10.24
CA HIS A 89 2.49 -11.39 -10.04
C HIS A 89 3.10 -10.00 -9.99
N SER A 90 3.96 -9.75 -9.03
CA SER A 90 4.56 -8.42 -8.86
C SER A 90 6.01 -8.54 -8.42
N PHE A 91 6.90 -7.83 -9.10
CA PHE A 91 8.27 -7.62 -8.65
C PHE A 91 8.38 -6.27 -7.95
N MET A 92 8.65 -6.32 -6.65
CA MET A 92 8.64 -5.15 -5.75
C MET A 92 9.79 -5.24 -4.75
N GLY A 93 10.53 -4.15 -4.53
CA GLY A 93 11.63 -4.13 -3.55
C GLY A 93 12.72 -5.18 -3.79
N GLY A 94 12.93 -5.58 -5.05
CA GLY A 94 13.91 -6.60 -5.42
C GLY A 94 13.46 -8.05 -5.20
N ARG A 95 12.17 -8.30 -4.99
CA ARG A 95 11.57 -9.63 -4.73
C ARG A 95 10.34 -9.87 -5.57
N ASP A 96 10.09 -11.14 -5.87
CA ASP A 96 8.88 -11.61 -6.56
C ASP A 96 7.80 -11.96 -5.53
N TYR A 97 6.57 -11.53 -5.84
CA TYR A 97 5.37 -11.82 -5.07
C TYR A 97 4.29 -12.36 -6.00
N THR A 98 3.65 -13.45 -5.59
CA THR A 98 2.46 -14.00 -6.25
C THR A 98 1.34 -14.05 -5.24
N TYR A 99 0.20 -13.48 -5.59
CA TYR A 99 -0.97 -13.46 -4.70
C TYR A 99 -2.26 -13.49 -5.55
N GLY A 100 -3.26 -14.16 -5.01
CA GLY A 100 -4.51 -14.48 -5.72
C GLY A 100 -5.76 -14.28 -4.88
N ASP A 101 -6.81 -15.00 -5.25
CA ASP A 101 -8.17 -14.88 -4.70
C ASP A 101 -8.19 -14.77 -3.16
N GLY A 102 -8.69 -13.66 -2.66
CA GLY A 102 -8.84 -13.41 -1.22
C GLY A 102 -7.56 -13.05 -0.48
N GLN A 103 -6.45 -12.86 -1.19
CA GLN A 103 -5.21 -12.35 -0.61
C GLN A 103 -5.10 -10.84 -0.80
N SER A 104 -4.55 -10.18 0.21
CA SER A 104 -4.24 -8.76 0.19
C SER A 104 -2.75 -8.51 0.17
N VAL A 105 -2.37 -7.41 -0.45
CA VAL A 105 -1.02 -6.88 -0.48
C VAL A 105 -1.01 -5.48 0.13
N VAL A 106 -0.03 -5.22 0.99
CA VAL A 106 0.28 -3.86 1.43
C VAL A 106 1.64 -3.48 0.88
N VAL A 107 1.68 -2.37 0.15
CA VAL A 107 2.90 -1.66 -0.22
C VAL A 107 2.97 -0.43 0.66
N ALA A 108 3.94 -0.37 1.55
CA ALA A 108 3.92 0.63 2.63
C ALA A 108 4.76 1.88 2.37
N VAL A 109 5.52 1.90 1.27
CA VAL A 109 6.31 3.06 0.81
C VAL A 109 6.18 3.22 -0.70
N ASP A 110 6.43 4.42 -1.19
CA ASP A 110 6.49 4.67 -2.63
C ASP A 110 7.60 3.83 -3.26
N MET A 111 7.31 3.06 -4.31
CA MET A 111 8.30 2.22 -4.99
C MET A 111 7.93 1.85 -6.42
N PRO A 112 8.94 1.56 -7.26
CA PRO A 112 8.68 0.99 -8.58
C PRO A 112 8.19 -0.45 -8.48
N ILE A 113 7.18 -0.77 -9.27
CA ILE A 113 6.56 -2.09 -9.35
C ILE A 113 6.53 -2.53 -10.82
N ILE A 114 6.81 -3.82 -11.03
CA ILE A 114 6.55 -4.49 -12.30
C ILE A 114 5.52 -5.55 -12.01
N SER A 115 4.36 -5.54 -12.67
CA SER A 115 3.31 -6.52 -12.41
C SER A 115 2.61 -6.99 -13.67
N TYR A 116 2.10 -8.21 -13.62
CA TYR A 116 1.22 -8.80 -14.62
C TYR A 116 0.20 -9.71 -13.93
N VAL A 117 -0.85 -10.07 -14.65
CA VAL A 117 -1.94 -10.89 -14.13
C VAL A 117 -2.07 -12.17 -14.94
N THR A 118 -2.46 -13.24 -14.26
CA THR A 118 -2.72 -14.56 -14.83
C THR A 118 -4.02 -15.12 -14.28
N ASP A 119 -4.40 -16.33 -14.70
CA ASP A 119 -5.61 -16.99 -14.17
C ASP A 119 -6.89 -16.20 -14.48
N LEU A 120 -7.00 -15.69 -15.69
CA LEU A 120 -8.15 -14.88 -16.12
C LEU A 120 -8.59 -15.25 -17.53
N SER A 121 -9.87 -15.01 -17.80
CA SER A 121 -10.52 -15.10 -19.10
C SER A 121 -11.66 -14.07 -19.16
N PRO A 122 -12.28 -13.83 -20.32
CA PRO A 122 -13.46 -12.96 -20.40
C PRO A 122 -14.59 -13.36 -19.43
N ASP A 123 -14.81 -14.67 -19.23
CA ASP A 123 -15.83 -15.18 -18.30
C ASP A 123 -15.37 -15.11 -16.83
N ARG A 124 -14.07 -15.13 -16.60
CA ARG A 124 -13.46 -15.02 -15.26
C ARG A 124 -12.36 -13.95 -15.25
N PRO A 125 -12.74 -12.66 -15.37
CA PRO A 125 -11.78 -11.56 -15.41
C PRO A 125 -10.99 -11.43 -14.10
N PHE A 126 -9.80 -10.85 -14.18
CA PHE A 126 -9.08 -10.42 -13.00
C PHE A 126 -9.78 -9.22 -12.37
N LEU A 127 -10.12 -9.33 -11.08
CA LEU A 127 -10.77 -8.29 -10.28
C LEU A 127 -9.88 -7.91 -9.10
N PHE A 128 -9.60 -6.61 -8.98
CA PHE A 128 -8.76 -6.09 -7.92
C PHE A 128 -9.31 -4.76 -7.42
N ILE A 129 -9.30 -4.57 -6.13
CA ILE A 129 -9.63 -3.31 -5.47
C ILE A 129 -8.42 -2.84 -4.67
N TYR A 130 -8.09 -1.57 -4.76
CA TYR A 130 -7.02 -1.02 -3.94
C TYR A 130 -7.35 0.38 -3.42
N LEU A 131 -6.79 0.68 -2.26
CA LEU A 131 -6.87 1.98 -1.59
C LEU A 131 -5.47 2.51 -1.34
N TYR A 132 -5.21 3.75 -1.73
CA TYR A 132 -4.00 4.45 -1.30
C TYR A 132 -4.04 4.74 0.19
N LEU A 133 -2.95 4.38 0.88
CA LEU A 133 -2.83 4.56 2.32
C LEU A 133 -2.56 6.02 2.70
N ASN A 134 -3.26 6.50 3.72
CA ASN A 134 -2.99 7.80 4.31
C ASN A 134 -1.93 7.66 5.42
N LYS A 135 -0.69 8.02 5.13
CA LYS A 135 0.45 7.92 6.06
C LYS A 135 0.21 8.71 7.35
N ALA A 136 -0.39 9.91 7.26
CA ALA A 136 -0.66 10.73 8.44
C ALA A 136 -1.70 10.07 9.35
N MET A 137 -2.73 9.47 8.77
CA MET A 137 -3.74 8.71 9.50
C MET A 137 -3.14 7.49 10.20
N ILE A 138 -2.28 6.72 9.50
CA ILE A 138 -1.56 5.58 10.09
C ILE A 138 -0.68 6.05 11.25
N ALA A 139 0.09 7.12 11.08
CA ALA A 139 0.94 7.65 12.14
C ALA A 139 0.14 8.10 13.38
N SER A 140 -1.02 8.76 13.18
CA SER A 140 -1.93 9.14 14.25
C SER A 140 -2.47 7.91 14.99
N LEU A 141 -2.94 6.90 14.26
CA LEU A 141 -3.44 5.66 14.84
C LEU A 141 -2.36 4.91 15.62
N VAL A 142 -1.14 4.81 15.08
CA VAL A 142 0.00 4.18 15.77
C VAL A 142 0.32 4.92 17.08
N ALA A 143 0.23 6.24 17.11
CA ALA A 143 0.44 7.03 18.33
C ALA A 143 -0.67 6.85 19.38
N GLU A 144 -1.92 6.60 18.94
CA GLU A 144 -3.07 6.34 19.81
C GLU A 144 -3.11 4.91 20.35
N MET A 145 -2.50 3.95 19.64
CA MET A 145 -2.44 2.55 20.06
C MET A 145 -1.51 2.40 21.26
N ARG A 146 -1.98 1.72 22.32
CA ARG A 146 -1.18 1.46 23.53
C ARG A 146 0.01 0.53 23.22
N SER A 147 1.02 0.58 24.10
CA SER A 147 2.31 -0.14 23.97
C SER A 147 2.24 -1.67 23.97
N ASP A 148 1.08 -2.28 24.14
CA ASP A 148 0.88 -3.72 24.32
C ASP A 148 0.83 -4.52 23.01
N LEU A 149 1.25 -3.89 21.91
CA LEU A 149 1.31 -4.56 20.61
C LEU A 149 2.51 -5.50 20.53
N PRO A 150 2.37 -6.66 19.87
CA PRO A 150 3.45 -7.64 19.75
C PRO A 150 4.70 -7.00 19.12
N PRO A 151 5.90 -7.44 19.55
CA PRO A 151 7.16 -6.90 19.04
C PRO A 151 7.24 -7.07 17.52
N MET A 152 7.80 -6.07 16.87
CA MET A 152 7.95 -6.07 15.41
C MET A 152 8.99 -7.09 14.97
N PRO A 153 8.72 -7.93 13.96
CA PRO A 153 9.71 -8.87 13.44
C PRO A 153 10.93 -8.12 12.93
N LYS A 154 12.11 -8.69 13.19
CA LYS A 154 13.37 -8.16 12.64
C LYS A 154 13.38 -8.39 11.13
N GLY A 155 13.47 -7.35 10.36
CA GLY A 155 13.58 -7.42 8.89
C GLY A 155 13.24 -6.09 8.22
N ALA A 156 13.97 -5.81 7.16
CA ALA A 156 13.69 -4.65 6.31
C ALA A 156 12.81 -5.12 5.16
N ASN A 157 11.54 -4.74 5.16
CA ASN A 157 10.61 -4.99 4.07
C ASN A 157 9.66 -3.81 3.93
N ALA A 158 9.15 -3.60 2.72
CA ALA A 158 8.13 -2.58 2.45
C ALA A 158 6.85 -3.19 1.88
N VAL A 159 6.82 -4.50 1.71
CA VAL A 159 5.71 -5.24 1.11
C VAL A 159 5.31 -6.37 2.03
N SER A 160 4.01 -6.54 2.23
CA SER A 160 3.40 -7.66 2.95
C SER A 160 2.28 -8.25 2.11
N VAL A 161 2.26 -9.57 1.95
CA VAL A 161 1.19 -10.33 1.31
C VAL A 161 0.63 -11.29 2.34
N ALA A 162 -0.69 -11.33 2.51
CA ALA A 162 -1.36 -12.19 3.47
C ALA A 162 -2.79 -12.54 3.01
N GLY A 163 -3.39 -13.55 3.62
CA GLY A 163 -4.84 -13.74 3.55
C GLY A 163 -5.57 -12.53 4.14
N THR A 164 -6.68 -12.15 3.55
CA THR A 164 -7.44 -10.99 4.02
C THR A 164 -8.39 -11.39 5.13
N ASP A 165 -8.35 -10.65 6.24
CA ASP A 165 -9.25 -10.86 7.38
C ASP A 165 -10.71 -10.50 7.03
N ALA A 166 -11.67 -11.15 7.71
CA ALA A 166 -13.10 -10.93 7.48
C ALA A 166 -13.51 -9.46 7.65
N ASP A 167 -12.97 -8.79 8.67
CA ASP A 167 -13.31 -7.40 8.98
C ASP A 167 -12.80 -6.43 7.89
N ILE A 168 -11.65 -6.72 7.28
CA ILE A 168 -11.12 -5.97 6.15
C ILE A 168 -11.99 -6.21 4.90
N LEU A 169 -12.41 -7.47 4.63
CA LEU A 169 -13.34 -7.77 3.54
C LEU A 169 -14.67 -7.05 3.70
N GLU A 170 -15.24 -7.08 4.91
CA GLU A 170 -16.48 -6.39 5.24
C GLU A 170 -16.35 -4.87 5.05
N MET A 171 -15.20 -4.30 5.43
CA MET A 171 -14.94 -2.88 5.24
C MET A 171 -14.89 -2.50 3.76
N PHE A 172 -14.25 -3.30 2.90
CA PHE A 172 -14.29 -3.07 1.45
C PHE A 172 -15.70 -3.20 0.88
N ASN A 173 -16.49 -4.18 1.34
CA ASN A 173 -17.91 -4.30 0.97
C ASN A 173 -18.71 -3.05 1.37
N ARG A 174 -18.51 -2.52 2.57
CA ARG A 174 -19.15 -1.29 3.05
C ARG A 174 -18.72 -0.06 2.25
N LEU A 175 -17.45 0.06 1.87
CA LEU A 175 -16.95 1.14 1.02
C LEU A 175 -17.56 1.09 -0.38
N LEU A 176 -17.66 -0.10 -1.00
CA LEU A 176 -18.35 -0.25 -2.29
C LEU A 176 -19.84 0.11 -2.17
N GLY A 177 -20.54 -0.38 -1.13
CA GLY A 177 -21.94 -0.03 -0.89
C GLY A 177 -22.17 1.46 -0.57
N LEU A 178 -21.11 2.21 -0.21
CA LEU A 178 -21.21 3.66 -0.04
C LEU A 178 -21.20 4.40 -1.39
N LEU A 179 -20.66 3.81 -2.44
CA LEU A 179 -20.69 4.38 -3.80
C LEU A 179 -22.13 4.53 -4.32
N ASP A 180 -23.07 3.67 -3.87
CA ASP A 180 -24.50 3.77 -4.18
C ASP A 180 -25.20 4.93 -3.44
N LYS A 181 -24.48 5.63 -2.54
CA LYS A 181 -25.03 6.70 -1.69
C LYS A 181 -24.16 7.96 -1.76
N PRO A 182 -24.04 8.60 -2.95
CA PRO A 182 -23.06 9.67 -3.18
C PRO A 182 -23.19 10.84 -2.20
N GLY A 183 -24.41 11.20 -1.79
CA GLY A 183 -24.63 12.26 -0.79
C GLY A 183 -24.10 11.96 0.62
N GLN A 184 -23.69 10.70 0.91
CA GLN A 184 -23.16 10.30 2.20
C GLN A 184 -21.62 10.15 2.20
N ILE A 185 -20.98 10.18 1.02
CA ILE A 185 -19.55 9.90 0.87
C ILE A 185 -18.70 10.90 1.68
N SER A 186 -19.00 12.18 1.57
CA SER A 186 -18.21 13.25 2.23
C SER A 186 -18.10 13.09 3.75
N VAL A 187 -19.13 12.52 4.39
CA VAL A 187 -19.16 12.33 5.85
C VAL A 187 -18.71 10.90 6.23
N ARG A 188 -19.24 9.88 5.56
CA ARG A 188 -19.01 8.49 5.96
C ARG A 188 -17.68 7.93 5.51
N ALA A 189 -17.19 8.30 4.31
CA ALA A 189 -15.94 7.75 3.80
C ALA A 189 -14.75 8.05 4.73
N PRO A 190 -14.52 9.26 5.24
CA PRO A 190 -13.42 9.53 6.17
C PRO A 190 -13.44 8.65 7.43
N MET A 191 -14.63 8.38 7.99
CA MET A 191 -14.79 7.51 9.16
C MET A 191 -14.45 6.06 8.83
N MET A 192 -14.95 5.54 7.72
CA MET A 192 -14.71 4.18 7.26
C MET A 192 -13.27 3.96 6.84
N LEU A 193 -12.64 4.95 6.21
CA LEU A 193 -11.22 4.89 5.86
C LEU A 193 -10.34 4.86 7.12
N ARG A 194 -10.68 5.62 8.17
CA ARG A 194 -9.97 5.55 9.45
C ARG A 194 -10.11 4.16 10.08
N GLU A 195 -11.31 3.59 10.09
CA GLU A 195 -11.57 2.23 10.57
C GLU A 195 -10.75 1.19 9.77
N LEU A 196 -10.72 1.26 8.43
CA LEU A 196 -9.92 0.37 7.60
C LEU A 196 -8.42 0.46 7.92
N HIS A 197 -7.87 1.66 8.10
CA HIS A 197 -6.46 1.82 8.47
C HIS A 197 -6.16 1.22 9.85
N TYR A 198 -7.09 1.33 10.80
CA TYR A 198 -6.97 0.71 12.10
C TYR A 198 -7.01 -0.84 12.01
N LEU A 199 -7.94 -1.40 11.25
CA LEU A 199 -8.01 -2.85 11.00
C LEU A 199 -6.73 -3.38 10.34
N LEU A 200 -6.15 -2.65 9.39
CA LEU A 200 -4.87 -2.99 8.77
C LEU A 200 -3.72 -3.00 9.79
N LEU A 201 -3.73 -2.11 10.78
CA LEU A 201 -2.73 -2.10 11.86
C LEU A 201 -2.86 -3.28 12.83
N LEU A 202 -4.05 -3.87 12.94
CA LEU A 202 -4.31 -5.08 13.74
C LEU A 202 -4.07 -6.38 12.96
N SER A 203 -4.12 -6.33 11.63
CA SER A 203 -3.98 -7.50 10.74
C SER A 203 -2.53 -8.01 10.63
N SER A 204 -2.34 -9.04 9.82
CA SER A 204 -1.01 -9.56 9.43
C SER A 204 -0.12 -8.50 8.78
N HIS A 205 -0.67 -7.41 8.24
CA HIS A 205 0.07 -6.28 7.69
C HIS A 205 0.52 -5.27 8.75
N GLY A 206 -0.06 -5.32 9.95
CA GLY A 206 0.17 -4.36 11.02
C GLY A 206 1.63 -4.17 11.42
N PRO A 207 2.42 -5.24 11.62
CA PRO A 207 3.84 -5.10 11.97
C PRO A 207 4.62 -4.25 10.97
N LEU A 208 4.40 -4.44 9.66
CA LEU A 208 5.03 -3.65 8.61
C LEU A 208 4.64 -2.18 8.69
N LEU A 209 3.34 -1.89 8.76
CA LEU A 209 2.81 -0.53 8.79
C LEU A 209 3.29 0.23 10.04
N ARG A 210 3.30 -0.42 11.21
CA ARG A 210 3.81 0.19 12.44
C ARG A 210 5.31 0.49 12.34
N GLN A 211 6.10 -0.46 11.84
CA GLN A 211 7.55 -0.32 11.75
C GLN A 211 7.98 0.86 10.87
N LEU A 212 7.28 1.09 9.75
CA LEU A 212 7.57 2.19 8.83
C LEU A 212 7.04 3.55 9.32
N ASN A 213 6.06 3.54 10.22
CA ASN A 213 5.46 4.76 10.77
C ASN A 213 5.90 5.08 12.21
N THR A 214 6.81 4.28 12.79
CA THR A 214 7.38 4.57 14.13
C THR A 214 8.66 5.36 14.02
N SER A 215 8.69 6.52 14.68
CA SER A 215 9.90 7.36 14.74
C SER A 215 11.04 6.65 15.47
N GLY A 216 12.29 6.85 14.99
CA GLY A 216 13.48 6.26 15.59
C GLY A 216 13.82 4.85 15.10
N THR A 217 12.92 4.14 14.44
CA THR A 217 13.24 2.84 13.81
C THR A 217 14.05 3.02 12.54
N GLN A 218 14.86 2.03 12.18
CA GLN A 218 15.60 2.04 10.91
C GLN A 218 14.67 2.11 9.70
N ASN A 219 13.55 1.40 9.73
CA ASN A 219 12.57 1.42 8.66
C ASN A 219 11.83 2.76 8.58
N GLY A 220 11.51 3.38 9.71
CA GLY A 220 10.97 4.73 9.76
C GLY A 220 11.95 5.79 9.22
N GLN A 221 13.26 5.59 9.41
CA GLN A 221 14.29 6.43 8.80
C GLN A 221 14.30 6.29 7.27
N VAL A 222 14.16 5.06 6.73
CA VAL A 222 14.06 4.84 5.28
C VAL A 222 12.77 5.45 4.72
N ALA A 223 11.65 5.32 5.41
CA ALA A 223 10.39 5.96 4.99
C ALA A 223 10.54 7.47 4.87
N ARG A 224 11.18 8.12 5.88
CA ARG A 224 11.50 9.55 5.81
C ARG A 224 12.47 9.91 4.67
N ALA A 225 13.46 9.04 4.40
CA ALA A 225 14.36 9.24 3.27
C ALA A 225 13.63 9.19 1.93
N ILE A 226 12.67 8.29 1.77
CA ILE A 226 11.80 8.19 0.59
C ILE A 226 10.97 9.46 0.44
N ASP A 227 10.32 9.92 1.51
CA ASP A 227 9.53 11.15 1.50
C ASP A 227 10.39 12.37 1.14
N TRP A 228 11.58 12.49 1.74
CA TRP A 228 12.51 13.57 1.40
C TRP A 228 12.95 13.53 -0.07
N ILE A 229 13.30 12.35 -0.61
CA ILE A 229 13.66 12.20 -2.03
C ILE A 229 12.47 12.59 -2.91
N ARG A 230 11.26 12.18 -2.58
CA ARG A 230 10.04 12.54 -3.34
C ARG A 230 9.82 14.04 -3.38
N ASP A 231 10.02 14.73 -2.27
CA ASP A 231 9.81 16.16 -2.17
C ASP A 231 10.96 16.97 -2.85
N ASN A 232 12.14 16.35 -2.98
CA ASN A 232 13.36 16.99 -3.49
C ASN A 232 13.94 16.33 -4.76
N PHE A 233 13.18 15.50 -5.47
CA PHE A 233 13.71 14.66 -6.56
C PHE A 233 14.29 15.47 -7.73
N ARG A 234 13.86 16.73 -7.93
CA ARG A 234 14.34 17.59 -9.01
C ARG A 234 15.78 18.06 -8.80
N ALA A 235 16.19 18.21 -7.55
CA ALA A 235 17.56 18.64 -7.22
C ALA A 235 18.55 17.45 -7.24
N PRO A 236 19.86 17.70 -7.47
CA PRO A 236 20.88 16.66 -7.35
C PRO A 236 20.91 16.05 -5.95
N LEU A 237 20.81 14.74 -5.85
CA LEU A 237 20.85 14.02 -4.57
C LEU A 237 22.31 13.77 -4.14
N ARG A 238 22.66 14.29 -2.98
CA ARG A 238 23.90 13.92 -2.27
C ARG A 238 23.54 12.96 -1.13
N VAL A 239 24.07 11.74 -1.19
CA VAL A 239 23.73 10.66 -0.23
C VAL A 239 24.11 11.04 1.20
N GLU A 240 25.20 11.78 1.38
CA GLU A 240 25.67 12.27 2.68
C GLU A 240 24.72 13.31 3.27
N ALA A 241 24.12 14.17 2.41
CA ALA A 241 23.10 15.13 2.84
C ALA A 241 21.81 14.40 3.25
N LEU A 242 21.38 13.42 2.48
CA LEU A 242 20.23 12.59 2.81
C LEU A 242 20.46 11.85 4.15
N ALA A 243 21.63 11.22 4.32
CA ALA A 243 21.97 10.49 5.54
C ALA A 243 21.90 11.38 6.80
N ARG A 244 22.40 12.61 6.71
CA ARG A 244 22.28 13.61 7.79
C ARG A 244 20.85 14.01 8.07
N GLN A 245 20.06 14.27 7.00
CA GLN A 245 18.67 14.71 7.12
C GLN A 245 17.78 13.69 7.84
N VAL A 246 18.01 12.39 7.60
CA VAL A 246 17.21 11.32 8.22
C VAL A 246 17.88 10.63 9.40
N ASN A 247 19.07 11.12 9.80
CA ASN A 247 19.85 10.62 10.92
C ASN A 247 20.23 9.12 10.78
N MET A 248 20.75 8.72 9.60
CA MET A 248 20.98 7.32 9.24
C MET A 248 22.42 7.11 8.74
N SER A 249 23.27 6.47 9.56
CA SER A 249 24.67 6.19 9.22
C SER A 249 24.87 5.12 8.12
N THR A 250 23.88 4.23 7.91
CA THR A 250 23.93 3.13 6.94
C THR A 250 22.83 3.27 5.86
N ALA A 251 22.57 4.52 5.44
CA ALA A 251 21.47 4.87 4.53
C ALA A 251 21.37 3.98 3.29
N ASN A 252 22.47 3.73 2.60
CA ASN A 252 22.48 2.98 1.35
C ASN A 252 22.02 1.52 1.52
N ARG A 253 22.50 0.82 2.55
CA ARG A 253 22.21 -0.60 2.73
C ARG A 253 20.75 -0.84 3.13
N HIS A 254 20.25 -0.13 4.13
CA HIS A 254 18.86 -0.28 4.58
C HIS A 254 17.85 0.22 3.53
N PHE A 255 18.15 1.34 2.88
CA PHE A 255 17.32 1.84 1.79
C PHE A 255 17.19 0.80 0.67
N LYS A 256 18.32 0.17 0.26
CA LYS A 256 18.33 -0.87 -0.77
C LYS A 256 17.60 -2.15 -0.31
N GLN A 257 17.69 -2.52 0.97
CA GLN A 257 16.97 -3.67 1.51
C GLN A 257 15.44 -3.48 1.44
N ILE A 258 14.96 -2.27 1.65
CA ILE A 258 13.52 -1.94 1.64
C ILE A 258 13.00 -1.72 0.22
N THR A 259 13.73 -0.95 -0.60
CA THR A 259 13.25 -0.51 -1.92
C THR A 259 13.77 -1.35 -3.08
N GLY A 260 14.78 -2.19 -2.87
CA GLY A 260 15.53 -2.89 -3.92
C GLY A 260 16.53 -1.99 -4.69
N LEU A 261 16.59 -0.69 -4.40
CA LEU A 261 17.35 0.32 -5.13
C LEU A 261 18.26 1.14 -4.19
N SER A 262 19.36 1.65 -4.72
CA SER A 262 20.08 2.71 -4.02
C SER A 262 19.29 4.03 -4.08
N PRO A 263 19.51 4.99 -3.14
CA PRO A 263 18.82 6.29 -3.17
C PRO A 263 18.92 7.03 -4.51
N LEU A 264 20.10 7.01 -5.15
CA LEU A 264 20.30 7.60 -6.46
C LEU A 264 19.52 6.89 -7.58
N GLN A 265 19.47 5.54 -7.55
CA GLN A 265 18.67 4.78 -8.51
C GLN A 265 17.19 5.03 -8.31
N TYR A 266 16.75 5.13 -7.07
CA TYR A 266 15.37 5.45 -6.71
C TYR A 266 14.97 6.84 -7.21
N GLN A 267 15.77 7.88 -6.95
CA GLN A 267 15.54 9.23 -7.47
C GLN A 267 15.44 9.26 -9.00
N LYS A 268 16.35 8.54 -9.68
CA LYS A 268 16.31 8.45 -11.14
C LYS A 268 15.02 7.81 -11.65
N GLN A 269 14.58 6.72 -11.04
CA GLN A 269 13.31 6.11 -11.42
C GLN A 269 12.14 7.04 -11.17
N LEU A 270 12.07 7.67 -10.00
CA LEU A 270 11.04 8.65 -9.67
C LEU A 270 10.96 9.79 -10.72
N ARG A 271 12.09 10.34 -11.12
CA ARG A 271 12.17 11.34 -12.20
C ARG A 271 11.57 10.83 -13.51
N LEU A 272 11.91 9.60 -13.91
CA LEU A 272 11.45 9.03 -15.17
C LEU A 272 9.94 8.74 -15.16
N TYR A 273 9.40 8.24 -14.06
CA TYR A 273 7.95 8.01 -13.91
C TYR A 273 7.19 9.35 -13.85
N GLU A 274 7.72 10.35 -13.16
CA GLU A 274 7.07 11.66 -13.13
C GLU A 274 7.11 12.35 -14.51
N ALA A 275 8.22 12.24 -15.24
CA ALA A 275 8.27 12.74 -16.62
C ALA A 275 7.26 12.02 -17.53
N GLN A 276 7.08 10.69 -17.35
CA GLN A 276 6.07 9.93 -18.09
C GLN A 276 4.66 10.44 -17.75
N ARG A 277 4.35 10.68 -16.48
CA ARG A 277 3.08 11.26 -16.03
C ARG A 277 2.83 12.63 -16.67
N LEU A 278 3.82 13.54 -16.63
CA LEU A 278 3.71 14.87 -17.24
C LEU A 278 3.41 14.78 -18.74
N MET A 279 4.07 13.87 -19.45
CA MET A 279 3.83 13.67 -20.87
C MET A 279 2.47 13.04 -21.19
N LEU A 280 1.94 12.16 -20.33
CA LEU A 280 0.67 11.48 -20.54
C LEU A 280 -0.53 12.32 -20.10
N VAL A 281 -0.44 12.97 -18.95
CA VAL A 281 -1.57 13.63 -18.29
C VAL A 281 -1.61 15.12 -18.62
N GLU A 282 -0.44 15.76 -18.66
CA GLU A 282 -0.32 17.22 -18.90
C GLU A 282 0.12 17.57 -20.32
N ASP A 283 0.25 16.57 -21.19
CA ASP A 283 0.65 16.71 -22.60
C ASP A 283 2.00 17.43 -22.80
N ALA A 284 2.88 17.31 -21.78
CA ALA A 284 4.17 17.98 -21.79
C ALA A 284 5.07 17.45 -22.91
N ARG A 285 5.81 18.35 -23.59
CA ARG A 285 6.82 17.94 -24.56
C ARG A 285 7.96 17.20 -23.85
N VAL A 286 8.57 16.23 -24.55
CA VAL A 286 9.66 15.40 -24.01
C VAL A 286 10.79 16.24 -23.39
N SER A 287 11.22 17.30 -24.06
CA SER A 287 12.28 18.20 -23.56
C SER A 287 11.84 18.93 -22.28
N SER A 288 10.62 19.46 -22.27
CA SER A 288 10.06 20.16 -21.10
C SER A 288 9.91 19.21 -19.92
N ALA A 289 9.36 18.00 -20.14
CA ALA A 289 9.23 17.00 -19.11
C ALA A 289 10.60 16.59 -18.52
N ALA A 290 11.60 16.36 -19.38
CA ALA A 290 12.96 16.02 -18.93
C ALA A 290 13.57 17.11 -18.02
N LEU A 291 13.48 18.39 -18.43
CA LEU A 291 14.02 19.50 -17.66
C LEU A 291 13.24 19.71 -16.33
N SER A 292 11.91 19.61 -16.36
CA SER A 292 11.08 19.83 -15.17
C SER A 292 11.29 18.78 -14.07
N VAL A 293 11.77 17.59 -14.41
CA VAL A 293 12.10 16.54 -13.43
C VAL A 293 13.59 16.54 -13.03
N GLY A 294 14.39 17.52 -13.50
CA GLY A 294 15.77 17.73 -13.08
C GLY A 294 16.82 17.01 -13.92
N TYR A 295 16.55 16.68 -15.20
CA TYR A 295 17.59 16.29 -16.15
C TYR A 295 18.19 17.54 -16.80
N GLU A 296 19.50 17.60 -16.85
CA GLU A 296 20.25 18.68 -17.52
C GLU A 296 20.41 18.38 -19.03
N SER A 297 20.31 17.12 -19.44
CA SER A 297 20.45 16.66 -20.82
C SER A 297 19.27 15.81 -21.26
N VAL A 298 18.57 16.27 -22.30
CA VAL A 298 17.47 15.53 -22.95
C VAL A 298 18.00 14.22 -23.57
N SER A 299 19.23 14.21 -24.07
CA SER A 299 19.87 13.00 -24.62
C SER A 299 20.12 11.94 -23.53
N GLN A 300 20.56 12.36 -22.34
CA GLN A 300 20.68 11.47 -21.19
C GLN A 300 19.32 10.93 -20.75
N PHE A 301 18.32 11.80 -20.63
CA PHE A 301 16.95 11.43 -20.31
C PHE A 301 16.42 10.36 -21.28
N ASN A 302 16.53 10.57 -22.60
CA ASN A 302 16.05 9.62 -23.60
C ASN A 302 16.68 8.24 -23.46
N ARG A 303 17.99 8.15 -23.19
CA ARG A 303 18.69 6.87 -22.97
C ARG A 303 18.21 6.16 -21.72
N GLU A 304 18.09 6.90 -20.59
CA GLU A 304 17.63 6.33 -19.31
C GLU A 304 16.15 5.93 -19.38
N TYR A 305 15.31 6.75 -20.03
CA TYR A 305 13.90 6.44 -20.28
C TYR A 305 13.74 5.14 -21.07
N LYS A 306 14.44 5.01 -22.21
CA LYS A 306 14.40 3.77 -23.02
C LYS A 306 14.84 2.55 -22.20
N ARG A 307 15.84 2.68 -21.36
CA ARG A 307 16.31 1.58 -20.48
C ARG A 307 15.21 1.10 -19.52
N ILE A 308 14.45 2.01 -18.95
CA ILE A 308 13.40 1.67 -17.96
C ILE A 308 12.12 1.20 -18.66
N PHE A 309 11.66 1.93 -19.69
CA PHE A 309 10.37 1.66 -20.32
C PHE A 309 10.46 0.81 -21.60
N GLY A 310 11.67 0.53 -22.08
CA GLY A 310 11.92 -0.29 -23.27
C GLY A 310 11.90 0.49 -24.58
N GLU A 311 11.27 1.65 -24.62
CA GLU A 311 11.09 2.47 -25.81
C GLU A 311 11.48 3.95 -25.54
N PRO A 312 11.89 4.72 -26.58
CA PRO A 312 12.07 6.14 -26.46
C PRO A 312 10.75 6.85 -26.07
N PRO A 313 10.81 8.00 -25.35
CA PRO A 313 9.63 8.69 -24.83
C PRO A 313 8.53 8.94 -25.87
N LEU A 314 8.88 9.50 -27.03
CA LEU A 314 7.90 9.79 -28.10
C LEU A 314 7.16 8.54 -28.60
N ARG A 315 7.85 7.39 -28.72
CA ARG A 315 7.23 6.15 -29.16
C ARG A 315 6.32 5.59 -28.08
N ASP A 316 6.77 5.60 -26.82
CA ASP A 316 5.94 5.16 -25.67
C ASP A 316 4.67 5.99 -25.55
N MET A 317 4.77 7.33 -25.69
CA MET A 317 3.60 8.22 -25.65
C MET A 317 2.62 7.95 -26.79
N LYS A 318 3.10 7.77 -28.04
CA LYS A 318 2.24 7.43 -29.16
C LYS A 318 1.47 6.13 -28.91
N ARG A 319 2.16 5.08 -28.43
CA ARG A 319 1.54 3.79 -28.15
C ARG A 319 0.48 3.87 -27.04
N ARG A 320 0.75 4.63 -25.96
CA ARG A 320 -0.16 4.74 -24.80
C ARG A 320 -1.37 5.64 -25.05
N ARG A 321 -1.29 6.54 -26.03
CA ARG A 321 -2.38 7.45 -26.44
C ARG A 321 -3.33 6.83 -27.47
N ILE A 322 -2.92 5.76 -28.13
CA ILE A 322 -3.80 4.99 -29.02
C ILE A 322 -4.67 4.11 -28.12
N PRO A 323 -6.01 4.32 -28.06
CA PRO A 323 -6.90 3.38 -27.39
C PRO A 323 -6.62 1.98 -27.95
N ALA A 324 -6.54 0.97 -27.09
CA ALA A 324 -6.63 -0.40 -27.54
C ALA A 324 -8.00 -0.54 -28.22
N GLY A 325 -7.97 -0.66 -29.56
CA GLY A 325 -9.16 -0.84 -30.40
C GLY A 325 -9.82 -2.19 -30.16
#